data_0588983ab2543cecfac61c71242a48eb
#
_entry.id   0588983ab2543cecfac61c71242a48eb
#
_cell.length_a   1.000
_cell.length_b   1.000
_cell.length_c   1.000
_cell.angle_alpha   90.00
_cell.angle_beta   90.00
_cell.angle_gamma   90.00
#
_symmetry.space_group_name_H-M   'P 1'
#
loop_
_entity.id
_entity.type
_entity.pdbx_description
1 polymer ?
#
loop_
_entity_poly.entity_id
_entity_poly.type
_entity_poly.pdbx_seq_one_letter_code
_entity_poly.pdbx_strand_id
1 'polypeptide(L)'
;MTDAAPPSPARPEAYGRPGAGALLMEQMDEAGGKRAKTRNIKPLARLVPYAMRHKGHAALAALWLLASTAASLGLTAMARGAIDHGFENGGRDLDLWFLLLGANALFLGLATAARYFYVTRTGERVIADVRKGLFGRILTLDPSFYTHMRTGEVLSRLTTDIALVETLMTTSISYALRNLLTLIGGVALLFFVSPKLTGLVLLIVPLLIVPLFVFGRRVRKLTVASQDRFANAVGFAGESVDAIETVQAFGRERSAIDRFGAAVEDAFGASLIRMKARAWMTAMIIVVMFGGVTLVLWLGAQDVISGAMTPGALIQFVLLSVFAAGAVGALGESWGDVQKAAGAMERIEELMRSEPGIAAPSSPRALPQPPRGEVSMSGVDFAYPGRSDLPALKGFSLTVRPGETVALVGPSGAGKSTVFRLLLRFYDPQSGLVSVDGVDVRDVDPVEVRNRFAWVSQETPLFSGSALENIRFGREATTLDEARDVADKAQALSFIDALPQGFDTPLGERGRSLSGGQRQRLAIARALVRDAPILLLDEATSALDAESERLVQAALDQAMEERTTLVIAHRLATVLRADRIVVMEDGAVVEEGTHTELTARGGLYARLAELQFRGG
;
A
#
# COMPACT_ATOMS: atom_id res chain seq x y z
N MET A 1 -23.55 -62.34 11.42
CA MET A 1 -22.16 -61.87 11.59
C MET A 1 -22.06 -60.59 10.81
N THR A 2 -22.20 -59.49 11.49
CA THR A 2 -22.17 -58.14 10.95
C THR A 2 -20.75 -57.60 11.14
N ASP A 3 -20.03 -57.40 10.05
CA ASP A 3 -18.72 -56.73 10.02
C ASP A 3 -18.89 -55.25 10.33
N ALA A 4 -18.40 -54.85 11.50
CA ALA A 4 -18.30 -53.43 11.88
C ALA A 4 -16.95 -52.90 11.39
N ALA A 5 -16.98 -51.85 10.56
CA ALA A 5 -15.81 -51.09 10.11
C ALA A 5 -15.06 -50.47 11.31
N PRO A 6 -13.71 -50.41 11.27
CA PRO A 6 -12.92 -49.83 12.34
C PRO A 6 -13.14 -48.31 12.45
N PRO A 7 -13.07 -47.72 13.65
CA PRO A 7 -13.26 -46.28 13.85
C PRO A 7 -12.12 -45.49 13.21
N SER A 8 -12.51 -44.39 12.56
CA SER A 8 -11.60 -43.41 11.98
C SER A 8 -10.69 -42.83 13.07
N PRO A 9 -9.39 -42.61 12.82
CA PRO A 9 -8.49 -42.04 13.81
C PRO A 9 -8.92 -40.58 14.13
N ALA A 10 -9.02 -40.30 15.45
CA ALA A 10 -9.30 -39.00 15.98
C ALA A 10 -8.29 -37.98 15.45
N ARG A 11 -8.78 -36.86 14.95
CA ARG A 11 -7.94 -35.70 14.60
C ARG A 11 -7.23 -35.21 15.87
N PRO A 12 -5.90 -35.00 15.84
CA PRO A 12 -5.22 -34.38 16.97
C PRO A 12 -5.74 -32.95 17.14
N GLU A 13 -6.26 -32.67 18.34
CA GLU A 13 -6.58 -31.29 18.74
C GLU A 13 -5.28 -30.47 18.71
N ALA A 14 -5.22 -29.50 17.82
CA ALA A 14 -4.10 -28.57 17.69
C ALA A 14 -4.09 -27.62 18.87
N TYR A 15 -3.30 -27.92 19.89
CA TYR A 15 -2.85 -26.94 20.89
C TYR A 15 -1.83 -26.00 20.22
N GLY A 16 -2.21 -24.73 20.10
CA GLY A 16 -1.30 -23.67 19.69
C GLY A 16 -2.07 -22.57 18.95
N ARG A 17 -1.99 -21.32 19.43
CA ARG A 17 -2.44 -20.16 18.64
C ARG A 17 -1.71 -20.19 17.31
N PRO A 18 -2.41 -20.03 16.18
CA PRO A 18 -1.76 -20.03 14.88
C PRO A 18 -0.67 -18.94 14.85
N GLY A 19 0.52 -19.29 14.39
CA GLY A 19 1.64 -18.37 14.26
C GLY A 19 1.26 -17.18 13.34
N ALA A 20 1.97 -16.06 13.47
CA ALA A 20 1.70 -14.84 12.71
C ALA A 20 1.58 -15.09 11.19
N GLY A 21 2.34 -16.05 10.63
CA GLY A 21 2.25 -16.47 9.23
C GLY A 21 0.95 -17.21 8.90
N ALA A 22 0.45 -18.08 9.81
CA ALA A 22 -0.82 -18.78 9.61
C ALA A 22 -2.02 -17.84 9.71
N LEU A 23 -1.97 -16.85 10.63
CA LEU A 23 -2.98 -15.78 10.71
C LEU A 23 -2.95 -14.86 9.48
N LEU A 24 -1.75 -14.62 8.91
CA LEU A 24 -1.61 -13.86 7.66
C LEU A 24 -2.22 -14.63 6.48
N MET A 25 -2.04 -15.95 6.43
CA MET A 25 -2.66 -16.81 5.41
C MET A 25 -4.16 -16.93 5.57
N GLU A 26 -4.66 -17.11 6.79
CA GLU A 26 -6.09 -17.16 7.07
C GLU A 26 -6.77 -15.85 6.71
N GLN A 27 -6.12 -14.70 6.97
CA GLN A 27 -6.59 -13.38 6.55
C GLN A 27 -6.42 -13.14 5.05
N MET A 28 -5.38 -13.67 4.40
CA MET A 28 -5.25 -13.66 2.94
C MET A 28 -6.27 -14.58 2.28
N ASP A 29 -6.62 -15.72 2.89
CA ASP A 29 -7.68 -16.62 2.43
C ASP A 29 -9.07 -16.05 2.71
N GLU A 30 -9.31 -15.44 3.86
CA GLU A 30 -10.55 -14.69 4.13
C GLU A 30 -10.68 -13.47 3.22
N ALA A 31 -9.61 -12.72 3.01
CA ALA A 31 -9.57 -11.63 2.02
C ALA A 31 -9.66 -12.16 0.59
N GLY A 32 -9.12 -13.35 0.30
CA GLY A 32 -9.22 -14.06 -0.98
C GLY A 32 -10.62 -14.66 -1.20
N GLY A 33 -11.22 -15.24 -0.18
CA GLY A 33 -12.57 -15.83 -0.22
C GLY A 33 -13.70 -14.79 -0.22
N LYS A 34 -13.54 -13.71 0.51
CA LYS A 34 -14.39 -12.50 0.44
C LYS A 34 -14.13 -11.67 -0.82
N ARG A 35 -13.12 -12.00 -1.63
CA ARG A 35 -12.95 -11.47 -3.00
C ARG A 35 -14.08 -12.01 -3.88
N ALA A 36 -15.32 -11.61 -3.57
CA ALA A 36 -16.40 -11.67 -4.54
C ALA A 36 -15.82 -11.11 -5.84
N LYS A 37 -15.88 -11.91 -6.92
CA LYS A 37 -15.53 -11.47 -8.27
C LYS A 37 -16.43 -10.27 -8.57
N THR A 38 -16.00 -9.08 -8.19
CA THR A 38 -16.70 -7.85 -8.52
C THR A 38 -16.57 -7.70 -10.03
N ARG A 39 -17.62 -8.12 -10.75
CA ARG A 39 -17.84 -7.73 -12.15
C ARG A 39 -18.09 -6.22 -12.27
N ASN A 40 -17.96 -5.51 -11.17
CA ASN A 40 -18.24 -4.10 -11.07
C ASN A 40 -17.03 -3.28 -11.51
N ILE A 41 -17.11 -2.67 -12.67
CA ILE A 41 -16.09 -1.75 -13.22
C ILE A 41 -16.32 -0.28 -12.78
N LYS A 42 -17.42 -0.01 -12.02
CA LYS A 42 -17.76 1.35 -11.55
C LYS A 42 -16.62 2.06 -10.80
N PRO A 43 -15.79 1.39 -9.97
CA PRO A 43 -14.67 2.06 -9.31
C PRO A 43 -13.71 2.75 -10.28
N LEU A 44 -13.53 2.21 -11.50
CA LEU A 44 -12.67 2.82 -12.53
C LEU A 44 -13.19 4.19 -13.02
N ALA A 45 -14.50 4.47 -12.89
CA ALA A 45 -15.05 5.78 -13.23
C ALA A 45 -14.44 6.91 -12.39
N ARG A 46 -13.89 6.61 -11.21
CA ARG A 46 -13.17 7.58 -10.37
C ARG A 46 -11.87 8.09 -10.99
N LEU A 47 -11.32 7.39 -11.98
CA LEU A 47 -10.14 7.85 -12.72
C LEU A 47 -10.49 8.93 -13.75
N VAL A 48 -11.76 9.01 -14.17
CA VAL A 48 -12.21 9.97 -15.20
C VAL A 48 -11.93 11.43 -14.81
N PRO A 49 -12.24 11.92 -13.59
CA PRO A 49 -11.91 13.28 -13.19
C PRO A 49 -10.41 13.59 -13.27
N TYR A 50 -9.55 12.63 -12.91
CA TYR A 50 -8.10 12.78 -13.03
C TYR A 50 -7.65 12.84 -14.49
N ALA A 51 -8.20 11.98 -15.35
CA ALA A 51 -7.91 11.99 -16.80
C ALA A 51 -8.39 13.28 -17.47
N MET A 52 -9.54 13.81 -17.07
CA MET A 52 -10.11 15.06 -17.60
C MET A 52 -9.26 16.31 -17.27
N ARG A 53 -8.44 16.28 -16.24
CA ARG A 53 -7.45 17.35 -15.96
C ARG A 53 -6.41 17.45 -17.08
N HIS A 54 -6.17 16.34 -17.81
CA HIS A 54 -5.15 16.24 -18.86
C HIS A 54 -5.77 16.03 -20.27
N LYS A 55 -6.98 16.59 -20.50
CA LYS A 55 -7.79 16.41 -21.71
C LYS A 55 -7.05 16.63 -23.04
N GLY A 56 -6.12 17.58 -23.10
CA GLY A 56 -5.34 17.86 -24.32
C GLY A 56 -4.46 16.67 -24.75
N HIS A 57 -3.76 16.04 -23.79
CA HIS A 57 -2.94 14.86 -24.08
C HIS A 57 -3.80 13.63 -24.36
N ALA A 58 -4.94 13.49 -23.67
CA ALA A 58 -5.89 12.42 -23.93
C ALA A 58 -6.50 12.53 -25.34
N ALA A 59 -6.80 13.73 -25.81
CA ALA A 59 -7.28 13.97 -27.19
C ALA A 59 -6.23 13.61 -28.24
N LEU A 60 -4.96 13.97 -28.02
CA LEU A 60 -3.85 13.56 -28.91
C LEU A 60 -3.65 12.05 -28.90
N ALA A 61 -3.77 11.41 -27.74
CA ALA A 61 -3.73 9.94 -27.64
C ALA A 61 -4.84 9.28 -28.46
N ALA A 62 -6.06 9.81 -28.40
CA ALA A 62 -7.20 9.33 -29.18
C ALA A 62 -7.00 9.55 -30.69
N LEU A 63 -6.48 10.71 -31.10
CA LEU A 63 -6.17 11.01 -32.49
C LEU A 63 -5.17 9.99 -33.06
N TRP A 64 -4.05 9.77 -32.37
CA TRP A 64 -3.02 8.84 -32.81
C TRP A 64 -3.49 7.37 -32.72
N LEU A 65 -4.41 7.07 -31.81
CA LEU A 65 -5.08 5.77 -31.75
C LEU A 65 -5.88 5.50 -33.05
N LEU A 66 -6.70 6.46 -33.47
CA LEU A 66 -7.47 6.37 -34.71
C LEU A 66 -6.55 6.31 -35.94
N ALA A 67 -5.54 7.17 -36.01
CA ALA A 67 -4.57 7.20 -37.10
C ALA A 67 -3.82 5.87 -37.25
N SER A 68 -3.30 5.31 -36.14
CA SER A 68 -2.60 4.01 -36.19
C SER A 68 -3.51 2.85 -36.55
N THR A 69 -4.79 2.88 -36.13
CA THR A 69 -5.76 1.85 -36.48
C THR A 69 -6.13 1.94 -37.98
N ALA A 70 -6.38 3.16 -38.46
CA ALA A 70 -6.67 3.39 -39.88
C ALA A 70 -5.50 2.97 -40.77
N ALA A 71 -4.25 3.32 -40.38
CA ALA A 71 -3.05 2.89 -41.12
C ALA A 71 -2.89 1.36 -41.12
N SER A 72 -3.18 0.70 -40.00
CA SER A 72 -3.11 -0.77 -39.87
C SER A 72 -4.11 -1.46 -40.80
N LEU A 73 -5.36 -0.98 -40.84
CA LEU A 73 -6.38 -1.50 -41.76
C LEU A 73 -6.08 -1.11 -43.22
N GLY A 74 -5.58 0.10 -43.46
CA GLY A 74 -5.16 0.60 -44.77
C GLY A 74 -4.06 -0.23 -45.41
N LEU A 75 -3.16 -0.82 -44.61
CA LEU A 75 -2.12 -1.73 -45.08
C LEU A 75 -2.72 -2.91 -45.89
N THR A 76 -3.86 -3.44 -45.44
CA THR A 76 -4.53 -4.56 -46.13
C THR A 76 -5.13 -4.15 -47.45
N ALA A 77 -5.67 -2.92 -47.52
CA ALA A 77 -6.24 -2.38 -48.78
C ALA A 77 -5.13 -2.05 -49.80
N MET A 78 -3.99 -1.52 -49.33
CA MET A 78 -2.84 -1.26 -50.21
C MET A 78 -2.21 -2.56 -50.73
N ALA A 79 -2.15 -3.62 -49.88
CA ALA A 79 -1.69 -4.94 -50.30
C ALA A 79 -2.59 -5.52 -51.43
N ARG A 80 -3.93 -5.33 -51.31
CA ARG A 80 -4.88 -5.68 -52.39
C ARG A 80 -4.57 -4.90 -53.67
N GLY A 81 -4.42 -3.56 -53.58
CA GLY A 81 -4.11 -2.73 -54.75
C GLY A 81 -2.83 -3.13 -55.45
N ALA A 82 -1.78 -3.45 -54.66
CA ALA A 82 -0.50 -3.91 -55.20
C ALA A 82 -0.64 -5.23 -56.00
N ILE A 83 -1.52 -6.13 -55.60
CA ILE A 83 -1.73 -7.42 -56.27
C ILE A 83 -2.66 -7.27 -57.45
N ASP A 84 -3.78 -6.55 -57.31
CA ASP A 84 -4.78 -6.45 -58.36
C ASP A 84 -4.34 -5.53 -59.50
N HIS A 85 -3.67 -4.41 -59.22
CA HIS A 85 -3.30 -3.39 -60.19
C HIS A 85 -1.79 -3.28 -60.45
N GLY A 86 -0.94 -3.74 -59.52
CA GLY A 86 0.51 -3.63 -59.69
C GLY A 86 1.08 -4.44 -60.86
N PHE A 87 0.40 -5.52 -61.25
CA PHE A 87 0.79 -6.35 -62.42
C PHE A 87 0.04 -5.98 -63.72
N GLU A 88 -0.96 -5.10 -63.67
CA GLU A 88 -1.60 -4.53 -64.83
C GLU A 88 -0.62 -3.58 -65.54
N ASN A 89 -0.87 -3.28 -66.81
CA ASN A 89 -0.07 -2.36 -67.62
C ASN A 89 1.44 -2.68 -67.72
N GLY A 90 1.80 -3.97 -67.63
CA GLY A 90 3.22 -4.37 -67.70
C GLY A 90 4.05 -4.00 -66.46
N GLY A 91 3.42 -3.84 -65.33
CA GLY A 91 4.08 -3.59 -64.03
C GLY A 91 4.46 -2.12 -63.76
N ARG A 92 4.00 -1.17 -64.56
CA ARG A 92 4.30 0.26 -64.42
C ARG A 92 3.81 0.84 -63.10
N ASP A 93 2.73 0.34 -62.54
CA ASP A 93 2.13 0.83 -61.31
C ASP A 93 2.67 0.10 -60.05
N LEU A 94 3.50 -0.93 -60.22
CA LEU A 94 4.03 -1.75 -59.15
C LEU A 94 4.83 -0.91 -58.13
N ASP A 95 5.75 -0.08 -58.64
CA ASP A 95 6.62 0.76 -57.82
C ASP A 95 5.80 1.76 -56.97
N LEU A 96 4.71 2.31 -57.55
CA LEU A 96 3.82 3.22 -56.84
C LEU A 96 3.13 2.51 -55.66
N TRP A 97 2.60 1.31 -55.85
CA TRP A 97 1.93 0.57 -54.77
C TRP A 97 2.90 0.15 -53.66
N PHE A 98 4.12 -0.25 -54.01
CA PHE A 98 5.15 -0.55 -53.00
C PHE A 98 5.63 0.70 -52.29
N LEU A 99 5.74 1.86 -52.95
CA LEU A 99 6.01 3.14 -52.33
C LEU A 99 4.91 3.54 -51.33
N LEU A 100 3.64 3.38 -51.69
CA LEU A 100 2.49 3.63 -50.81
C LEU A 100 2.47 2.68 -49.63
N LEU A 101 2.76 1.39 -49.81
CA LEU A 101 2.93 0.42 -48.72
C LEU A 101 4.05 0.83 -47.75
N GLY A 102 5.20 1.23 -48.29
CA GLY A 102 6.34 1.71 -47.51
C GLY A 102 6.01 2.99 -46.74
N ALA A 103 5.38 3.96 -47.37
CA ALA A 103 4.94 5.21 -46.75
C ALA A 103 3.89 4.95 -45.65
N ASN A 104 2.93 4.06 -45.88
CA ASN A 104 1.95 3.68 -44.87
C ASN A 104 2.59 2.91 -43.68
N ALA A 105 3.56 2.05 -43.96
CA ALA A 105 4.31 1.36 -42.90
C ALA A 105 5.08 2.35 -42.03
N LEU A 106 5.76 3.34 -42.64
CA LEU A 106 6.44 4.41 -41.93
C LEU A 106 5.44 5.23 -41.10
N PHE A 107 4.32 5.65 -41.69
CA PHE A 107 3.26 6.38 -40.98
C PHE A 107 2.68 5.56 -39.82
N LEU A 108 2.42 4.27 -40.00
CA LEU A 108 1.95 3.34 -38.97
C LEU A 108 2.93 3.28 -37.80
N GLY A 109 4.24 3.20 -38.11
CA GLY A 109 5.29 3.21 -37.10
C GLY A 109 5.29 4.50 -36.27
N LEU A 110 5.28 5.66 -36.95
CA LEU A 110 5.24 6.98 -36.30
C LEU A 110 3.94 7.20 -35.52
N ALA A 111 2.79 6.85 -36.09
CA ALA A 111 1.49 6.96 -35.42
C ALA A 111 1.41 6.05 -34.18
N THR A 112 1.98 4.84 -34.25
CA THR A 112 2.04 3.92 -33.11
C THR A 112 2.95 4.46 -32.01
N ALA A 113 4.12 5.01 -32.36
CA ALA A 113 5.04 5.63 -31.40
C ALA A 113 4.41 6.86 -30.71
N ALA A 114 3.78 7.75 -31.49
CA ALA A 114 3.08 8.91 -30.95
C ALA A 114 1.92 8.51 -30.05
N ARG A 115 1.10 7.54 -30.44
CA ARG A 115 0.03 6.98 -29.61
C ARG A 115 0.59 6.46 -28.30
N TYR A 116 1.63 5.62 -28.34
CA TYR A 116 2.26 5.08 -27.13
C TYR A 116 2.73 6.19 -26.18
N PHE A 117 3.44 7.19 -26.72
CA PHE A 117 3.93 8.31 -25.93
C PHE A 117 2.81 9.08 -25.23
N TYR A 118 1.76 9.49 -25.97
CA TYR A 118 0.67 10.29 -25.39
C TYR A 118 -0.21 9.49 -24.43
N VAL A 119 -0.45 8.21 -24.70
CA VAL A 119 -1.20 7.33 -23.79
C VAL A 119 -0.43 7.12 -22.50
N THR A 120 0.84 6.70 -22.59
CA THR A 120 1.66 6.44 -21.41
C THR A 120 1.86 7.71 -20.58
N ARG A 121 2.18 8.84 -21.22
CA ARG A 121 2.31 10.13 -20.54
C ARG A 121 1.04 10.53 -19.77
N THR A 122 -0.13 10.32 -20.38
CA THR A 122 -1.41 10.63 -19.73
C THR A 122 -1.66 9.68 -18.55
N GLY A 123 -1.43 8.39 -18.75
CA GLY A 123 -1.57 7.37 -17.70
C GLY A 123 -0.67 7.64 -16.50
N GLU A 124 0.63 7.86 -16.73
CA GLU A 124 1.61 8.18 -15.68
C GLU A 124 1.22 9.43 -14.88
N ARG A 125 0.72 10.46 -15.57
CA ARG A 125 0.30 11.68 -14.89
C ARG A 125 -0.92 11.46 -14.00
N VAL A 126 -1.91 10.71 -14.48
CA VAL A 126 -3.09 10.32 -13.69
C VAL A 126 -2.67 9.52 -12.45
N ILE A 127 -1.76 8.57 -12.63
CA ILE A 127 -1.25 7.75 -11.51
C ILE A 127 -0.47 8.59 -10.50
N ALA A 128 0.35 9.52 -10.95
CA ALA A 128 1.06 10.44 -10.05
C ALA A 128 0.08 11.27 -9.19
N ASP A 129 -1.02 11.74 -9.79
CA ASP A 129 -2.06 12.48 -9.06
C ASP A 129 -2.81 11.59 -8.06
N VAL A 130 -3.11 10.33 -8.42
CA VAL A 130 -3.72 9.33 -7.51
C VAL A 130 -2.78 9.00 -6.35
N ARG A 131 -1.49 8.75 -6.62
CA ARG A 131 -0.47 8.48 -5.58
C ARG A 131 -0.38 9.61 -4.58
N LYS A 132 -0.31 10.87 -5.06
CA LYS A 132 -0.27 12.05 -4.19
C LYS A 132 -1.54 12.17 -3.34
N GLY A 133 -2.71 12.00 -3.96
CA GLY A 133 -3.98 12.08 -3.25
C GLY A 133 -4.14 10.98 -2.20
N LEU A 134 -3.75 9.74 -2.54
CA LEU A 134 -3.81 8.61 -1.61
C LEU A 134 -2.85 8.78 -0.44
N PHE A 135 -1.59 9.17 -0.70
CA PHE A 135 -0.60 9.40 0.35
C PHE A 135 -1.01 10.55 1.27
N GLY A 136 -1.49 11.67 0.70
CA GLY A 136 -2.04 12.77 1.49
C GLY A 136 -3.18 12.32 2.39
N ARG A 137 -4.11 11.48 1.88
CA ARG A 137 -5.22 10.94 2.70
C ARG A 137 -4.73 10.04 3.81
N ILE A 138 -3.80 9.13 3.53
CA ILE A 138 -3.20 8.25 4.53
C ILE A 138 -2.63 9.06 5.71
N LEU A 139 -1.90 10.12 5.45
CA LEU A 139 -1.30 10.94 6.52
C LEU A 139 -2.31 11.75 7.35
N THR A 140 -3.55 11.91 6.88
CA THR A 140 -4.62 12.60 7.63
C THR A 140 -5.46 11.67 8.51
N LEU A 141 -5.31 10.36 8.37
CA LEU A 141 -6.03 9.37 9.19
C LEU A 141 -5.43 9.31 10.60
N ASP A 142 -6.28 9.11 11.58
CA ASP A 142 -5.87 9.00 12.99
C ASP A 142 -5.22 7.65 13.32
N PRO A 143 -4.49 7.54 14.45
CA PRO A 143 -3.82 6.30 14.83
C PRO A 143 -4.75 5.10 15.04
N SER A 144 -6.05 5.32 15.32
CA SER A 144 -7.02 4.24 15.50
C SER A 144 -7.22 3.43 14.23
N PHE A 145 -7.16 4.09 13.08
CA PHE A 145 -7.21 3.44 11.77
C PHE A 145 -6.08 2.40 11.62
N TYR A 146 -4.86 2.74 12.05
CA TYR A 146 -3.68 1.87 11.96
C TYR A 146 -3.66 0.73 12.98
N THR A 147 -4.52 0.75 13.99
CA THR A 147 -4.71 -0.41 14.88
C THR A 147 -5.52 -1.53 14.22
N HIS A 148 -6.41 -1.17 13.26
CA HIS A 148 -7.25 -2.12 12.53
C HIS A 148 -6.67 -2.52 11.18
N MET A 149 -5.90 -1.65 10.53
CA MET A 149 -5.26 -1.90 9.25
C MET A 149 -3.73 -1.97 9.40
N ARG A 150 -3.14 -3.08 8.98
CA ARG A 150 -1.68 -3.26 9.06
C ARG A 150 -0.96 -2.31 8.11
N THR A 151 0.17 -1.74 8.56
CA THR A 151 1.03 -0.87 7.73
C THR A 151 1.42 -1.52 6.39
N GLY A 152 1.69 -2.84 6.39
CA GLY A 152 1.98 -3.59 5.17
C GLY A 152 0.82 -3.59 4.17
N GLU A 153 -0.43 -3.61 4.63
CA GLU A 153 -1.60 -3.52 3.75
C GLU A 153 -1.73 -2.12 3.13
N VAL A 154 -1.51 -1.07 3.92
CA VAL A 154 -1.50 0.31 3.41
C VAL A 154 -0.42 0.49 2.34
N LEU A 155 0.80 -0.02 2.59
CA LEU A 155 1.90 0.02 1.63
C LEU A 155 1.60 -0.80 0.37
N SER A 156 0.94 -1.95 0.49
CA SER A 156 0.50 -2.75 -0.66
C SER A 156 -0.49 -1.99 -1.54
N ARG A 157 -1.40 -1.20 -0.94
CA ARG A 157 -2.32 -0.33 -1.70
C ARG A 157 -1.59 0.79 -2.44
N LEU A 158 -0.54 1.39 -1.83
CA LEU A 158 0.30 2.43 -2.45
C LEU A 158 1.22 1.91 -3.55
N THR A 159 1.56 0.63 -3.55
CA THR A 159 2.49 0.01 -4.49
C THR A 159 1.78 -0.92 -5.46
N THR A 160 1.39 -2.10 -5.02
CA THR A 160 0.83 -3.18 -5.86
C THR A 160 -0.50 -2.81 -6.48
N ASP A 161 -1.44 -2.24 -5.70
CA ASP A 161 -2.76 -1.88 -6.23
C ASP A 161 -2.65 -0.73 -7.23
N ILE A 162 -1.84 0.28 -6.94
CA ILE A 162 -1.60 1.38 -7.90
C ILE A 162 -0.92 0.86 -9.17
N ALA A 163 0.03 -0.08 -9.10
CA ALA A 163 0.66 -0.66 -10.29
C ALA A 163 -0.34 -1.40 -11.21
N LEU A 164 -1.37 -2.04 -10.64
CA LEU A 164 -2.45 -2.64 -11.44
C LEU A 164 -3.28 -1.57 -12.18
N VAL A 165 -3.57 -0.46 -11.52
CA VAL A 165 -4.29 0.68 -12.15
C VAL A 165 -3.40 1.38 -13.17
N GLU A 166 -2.10 1.51 -12.92
CA GLU A 166 -1.09 2.06 -13.83
C GLU A 166 -1.03 1.25 -15.13
N THR A 167 -0.90 -0.08 -15.04
CA THR A 167 -0.92 -0.97 -16.21
C THR A 167 -2.19 -0.79 -17.03
N LEU A 168 -3.34 -0.66 -16.39
CA LEU A 168 -4.60 -0.37 -17.07
C LEU A 168 -4.54 0.95 -17.84
N MET A 169 -4.11 2.03 -17.21
CA MET A 169 -4.12 3.38 -17.76
C MET A 169 -3.06 3.60 -18.84
N THR A 170 -1.88 3.01 -18.68
CA THR A 170 -0.76 3.21 -19.62
C THR A 170 -0.80 2.28 -20.81
N THR A 171 -1.33 1.08 -20.65
CA THR A 171 -1.24 0.02 -21.66
C THR A 171 -2.60 -0.55 -22.05
N SER A 172 -3.34 -1.15 -21.08
CA SER A 172 -4.47 -2.03 -21.40
C SER A 172 -5.66 -1.31 -22.02
N ILE A 173 -5.98 -0.08 -21.58
CA ILE A 173 -7.08 0.72 -22.18
C ILE A 173 -6.79 1.03 -23.65
N SER A 174 -5.59 1.53 -23.95
CA SER A 174 -5.22 1.87 -25.32
C SER A 174 -5.18 0.64 -26.22
N TYR A 175 -4.68 -0.48 -25.69
CA TYR A 175 -4.62 -1.75 -26.38
C TYR A 175 -6.03 -2.30 -26.66
N ALA A 176 -6.91 -2.26 -25.67
CA ALA A 176 -8.31 -2.65 -25.82
C ALA A 176 -9.06 -1.81 -26.84
N LEU A 177 -8.94 -0.47 -26.76
CA LEU A 177 -9.59 0.45 -27.69
C LEU A 177 -9.10 0.24 -29.14
N ARG A 178 -7.77 0.08 -29.33
CA ARG A 178 -7.21 -0.20 -30.66
C ARG A 178 -7.76 -1.51 -31.22
N ASN A 179 -7.76 -2.59 -30.43
CA ASN A 179 -8.26 -3.88 -30.89
C ASN A 179 -9.77 -3.87 -31.12
N LEU A 180 -10.53 -3.12 -30.32
CA LEU A 180 -11.96 -2.90 -30.56
C LEU A 180 -12.22 -2.20 -31.93
N LEU A 181 -11.49 -1.11 -32.20
CA LEU A 181 -11.58 -0.39 -33.45
C LEU A 181 -11.12 -1.25 -34.65
N THR A 182 -10.04 -2.02 -34.48
CA THR A 182 -9.54 -2.96 -35.47
C THR A 182 -10.57 -4.07 -35.75
N LEU A 183 -11.24 -4.59 -34.71
CA LEU A 183 -12.29 -5.59 -34.87
C LEU A 183 -13.49 -5.02 -35.60
N ILE A 184 -14.00 -3.85 -35.18
CA ILE A 184 -15.16 -3.21 -35.85
C ILE A 184 -14.82 -2.85 -37.28
N GLY A 185 -13.71 -2.16 -37.53
CA GLY A 185 -13.28 -1.77 -38.87
C GLY A 185 -12.92 -2.98 -39.75
N GLY A 186 -12.25 -3.98 -39.17
CA GLY A 186 -11.91 -5.22 -39.87
C GLY A 186 -13.13 -6.02 -40.29
N VAL A 187 -14.11 -6.22 -39.38
CA VAL A 187 -15.38 -6.91 -39.74
C VAL A 187 -16.17 -6.14 -40.77
N ALA A 188 -16.25 -4.81 -40.66
CA ALA A 188 -16.90 -3.98 -41.69
C ALA A 188 -16.24 -4.16 -43.07
N LEU A 189 -14.89 -4.07 -43.12
CA LEU A 189 -14.16 -4.28 -44.39
C LEU A 189 -14.30 -5.70 -44.92
N LEU A 190 -14.28 -6.74 -44.07
CA LEU A 190 -14.54 -8.12 -44.47
C LEU A 190 -15.90 -8.27 -45.18
N PHE A 191 -16.94 -7.62 -44.61
CA PHE A 191 -18.27 -7.65 -45.21
C PHE A 191 -18.31 -6.97 -46.58
N PHE A 192 -17.59 -5.85 -46.75
CA PHE A 192 -17.49 -5.17 -48.07
C PHE A 192 -16.68 -5.96 -49.08
N VAL A 193 -15.65 -6.72 -48.65
CA VAL A 193 -14.82 -7.54 -49.55
C VAL A 193 -15.58 -8.78 -50.03
N SER A 194 -16.20 -9.55 -49.13
CA SER A 194 -17.00 -10.73 -49.46
C SER A 194 -18.00 -11.06 -48.35
N PRO A 195 -19.31 -10.75 -48.51
CA PRO A 195 -20.33 -11.14 -47.55
C PRO A 195 -20.43 -12.65 -47.32
N LYS A 196 -20.23 -13.45 -48.39
CA LYS A 196 -20.24 -14.92 -48.34
C LYS A 196 -19.17 -15.49 -47.42
N LEU A 197 -17.91 -15.09 -47.62
CA LEU A 197 -16.79 -15.56 -46.79
C LEU A 197 -16.88 -15.00 -45.39
N THR A 198 -17.40 -13.79 -45.20
CA THR A 198 -17.61 -13.19 -43.86
C THR A 198 -18.64 -13.98 -43.08
N GLY A 199 -19.74 -14.42 -43.70
CA GLY A 199 -20.71 -15.32 -43.07
C GLY A 199 -20.08 -16.64 -42.60
N LEU A 200 -19.17 -17.21 -43.41
CA LEU A 200 -18.43 -18.40 -43.04
C LEU A 200 -17.50 -18.15 -41.81
N VAL A 201 -16.75 -17.06 -41.83
CA VAL A 201 -15.89 -16.68 -40.68
C VAL A 201 -16.73 -16.52 -39.42
N LEU A 202 -17.87 -15.84 -39.48
CA LEU A 202 -18.79 -15.67 -38.35
C LEU A 202 -19.37 -17.01 -37.86
N LEU A 203 -19.50 -18.03 -38.70
CA LEU A 203 -19.90 -19.38 -38.32
C LEU A 203 -18.78 -20.14 -37.62
N ILE A 204 -17.50 -19.90 -37.97
CA ILE A 204 -16.33 -20.53 -37.35
C ILE A 204 -16.05 -19.95 -35.96
N VAL A 205 -16.34 -18.66 -35.72
CA VAL A 205 -16.09 -17.98 -34.44
C VAL A 205 -16.73 -18.70 -33.24
N PRO A 206 -18.00 -19.11 -33.24
CA PRO A 206 -18.58 -19.91 -32.15
C PRO A 206 -17.85 -21.24 -31.93
N LEU A 207 -17.43 -21.91 -33.01
CA LEU A 207 -16.67 -23.17 -32.93
C LEU A 207 -15.33 -22.99 -32.19
N LEU A 208 -14.75 -21.81 -32.25
CA LEU A 208 -13.52 -21.44 -31.52
C LEU A 208 -13.81 -20.98 -30.10
N ILE A 209 -14.91 -20.26 -29.89
CA ILE A 209 -15.27 -19.69 -28.58
C ILE A 209 -15.74 -20.79 -27.60
N VAL A 210 -16.53 -21.77 -28.03
CA VAL A 210 -17.08 -22.81 -27.13
C VAL A 210 -15.98 -23.62 -26.41
N PRO A 211 -14.99 -24.17 -27.11
CA PRO A 211 -13.87 -24.84 -26.46
C PRO A 211 -13.07 -23.93 -25.54
N LEU A 212 -12.85 -22.69 -25.94
CA LEU A 212 -12.15 -21.69 -25.12
C LEU A 212 -12.85 -21.47 -23.77
N PHE A 213 -14.18 -21.37 -23.77
CA PHE A 213 -14.97 -21.26 -22.54
C PHE A 213 -14.93 -22.52 -21.68
N VAL A 214 -15.09 -23.68 -22.29
CA VAL A 214 -15.13 -24.97 -21.57
C VAL A 214 -13.76 -25.30 -20.94
N PHE A 215 -12.71 -25.30 -21.76
CA PHE A 215 -11.35 -25.58 -21.30
C PHE A 215 -10.77 -24.44 -20.46
N GLY A 216 -11.09 -23.19 -20.78
CA GLY A 216 -10.67 -22.02 -20.02
C GLY A 216 -11.12 -22.05 -18.58
N ARG A 217 -12.35 -22.52 -18.28
CA ARG A 217 -12.85 -22.72 -16.92
C ARG A 217 -12.02 -23.76 -16.16
N ARG A 218 -11.67 -24.87 -16.82
CA ARG A 218 -10.85 -25.94 -16.24
C ARG A 218 -9.41 -25.45 -15.97
N VAL A 219 -8.79 -24.79 -16.94
CA VAL A 219 -7.45 -24.20 -16.79
C VAL A 219 -7.43 -23.17 -15.66
N ARG A 220 -8.46 -22.32 -15.56
CA ARG A 220 -8.60 -21.34 -14.47
C ARG A 220 -8.67 -22.01 -13.10
N LYS A 221 -9.48 -23.07 -12.93
CA LYS A 221 -9.58 -23.83 -11.67
C LYS A 221 -8.22 -24.41 -11.27
N LEU A 222 -7.51 -25.01 -12.25
CA LEU A 222 -6.18 -25.56 -12.03
C LEU A 222 -5.12 -24.48 -11.72
N THR A 223 -5.29 -23.27 -12.28
CA THR A 223 -4.41 -22.14 -11.99
C THR A 223 -4.53 -21.70 -10.53
N VAL A 224 -5.76 -21.56 -10.03
CA VAL A 224 -6.00 -21.22 -8.61
C VAL A 224 -5.38 -22.27 -7.71
N ALA A 225 -5.69 -23.54 -7.92
CA ALA A 225 -5.14 -24.63 -7.11
C ALA A 225 -3.59 -24.70 -7.12
N SER A 226 -2.97 -24.37 -8.26
CA SER A 226 -1.49 -24.29 -8.36
C SER A 226 -0.93 -23.08 -7.61
N GLN A 227 -1.63 -21.94 -7.64
CA GLN A 227 -1.22 -20.74 -6.92
C GLN A 227 -1.35 -20.90 -5.40
N ASP A 228 -2.42 -21.56 -4.93
CA ASP A 228 -2.63 -21.81 -3.50
C ASP A 228 -1.51 -22.69 -2.93
N ARG A 229 -1.11 -23.76 -3.63
CA ARG A 229 0.01 -24.60 -3.21
C ARG A 229 1.34 -23.86 -3.19
N PHE A 230 1.60 -23.03 -4.18
CA PHE A 230 2.81 -22.20 -4.21
C PHE A 230 2.81 -21.16 -3.08
N ALA A 231 1.67 -20.53 -2.79
CA ALA A 231 1.53 -19.58 -1.69
C ALA A 231 1.82 -20.25 -0.33
N ASN A 232 1.38 -21.51 -0.13
CA ASN A 232 1.69 -22.28 1.07
C ASN A 232 3.20 -22.52 1.23
N ALA A 233 3.90 -22.85 0.14
CA ALA A 233 5.35 -23.01 0.17
C ALA A 233 6.07 -21.70 0.53
N VAL A 234 5.69 -20.57 -0.09
CA VAL A 234 6.26 -19.25 0.19
C VAL A 234 5.97 -18.80 1.63
N GLY A 235 4.76 -19.09 2.15
CA GLY A 235 4.42 -18.79 3.54
C GLY A 235 5.32 -19.51 4.54
N PHE A 236 5.58 -20.80 4.31
CA PHE A 236 6.53 -21.56 5.15
C PHE A 236 7.96 -21.02 5.05
N ALA A 237 8.40 -20.62 3.85
CA ALA A 237 9.71 -19.98 3.67
C ALA A 237 9.81 -18.66 4.44
N GLY A 238 8.76 -17.82 4.38
CA GLY A 238 8.70 -16.57 5.14
C GLY A 238 8.80 -16.80 6.65
N GLU A 239 8.02 -17.73 7.18
CA GLU A 239 8.08 -18.11 8.61
C GLU A 239 9.48 -18.58 9.02
N SER A 240 10.11 -19.41 8.17
CA SER A 240 11.45 -19.93 8.46
C SER A 240 12.53 -18.85 8.42
N VAL A 241 12.43 -17.86 7.54
CA VAL A 241 13.36 -16.73 7.43
C VAL A 241 13.16 -15.75 8.58
N ASP A 242 11.91 -15.45 8.94
CA ASP A 242 11.61 -14.58 10.09
C ASP A 242 12.14 -15.16 11.41
N ALA A 243 12.13 -16.51 11.52
CA ALA A 243 12.65 -17.23 12.69
C ALA A 243 14.05 -17.83 12.44
N ILE A 244 14.88 -17.23 11.58
CA ILE A 244 16.14 -17.85 11.12
C ILE A 244 17.10 -18.19 12.26
N GLU A 245 17.22 -17.30 13.25
CA GLU A 245 18.06 -17.54 14.41
C GLU A 245 17.61 -18.78 15.20
N THR A 246 16.29 -18.97 15.33
CA THR A 246 15.72 -20.15 15.97
C THR A 246 16.01 -21.43 15.18
N VAL A 247 15.80 -21.38 13.84
CA VAL A 247 16.09 -22.53 12.96
C VAL A 247 17.54 -22.96 13.09
N GLN A 248 18.48 -21.99 13.07
CA GLN A 248 19.92 -22.24 13.19
C GLN A 248 20.32 -22.68 14.61
N ALA A 249 19.79 -22.03 15.64
CA ALA A 249 20.10 -22.37 17.03
C ALA A 249 19.72 -23.82 17.39
N PHE A 250 18.66 -24.35 16.76
CA PHE A 250 18.22 -25.73 16.95
C PHE A 250 18.76 -26.72 15.89
N GLY A 251 19.62 -26.28 14.94
CA GLY A 251 20.22 -27.12 13.90
C GLY A 251 19.16 -27.78 12.98
N ARG A 252 18.04 -27.06 12.69
CA ARG A 252 16.90 -27.59 11.93
C ARG A 252 16.88 -27.18 10.46
N GLU A 253 17.97 -26.66 9.92
CA GLU A 253 18.08 -26.17 8.54
C GLU A 253 17.69 -27.26 7.52
N ARG A 254 18.22 -28.49 7.68
CA ARG A 254 17.89 -29.63 6.79
C ARG A 254 16.39 -29.92 6.82
N SER A 255 15.79 -30.00 7.98
CA SER A 255 14.35 -30.26 8.12
C SER A 255 13.49 -29.17 7.47
N ALA A 256 13.90 -27.91 7.58
CA ALA A 256 13.23 -26.78 6.91
C ALA A 256 13.39 -26.87 5.39
N ILE A 257 14.59 -27.17 4.89
CA ILE A 257 14.88 -27.35 3.45
C ILE A 257 14.05 -28.51 2.87
N ASP A 258 14.02 -29.65 3.54
CA ASP A 258 13.28 -30.83 3.07
C ASP A 258 11.77 -30.57 3.02
N ARG A 259 11.22 -29.88 4.03
CA ARG A 259 9.80 -29.51 4.09
C ARG A 259 9.43 -28.49 3.00
N PHE A 260 10.28 -27.48 2.80
CA PHE A 260 10.09 -26.51 1.73
C PHE A 260 10.20 -27.18 0.37
N GLY A 261 11.20 -28.05 0.17
CA GLY A 261 11.39 -28.81 -1.06
C GLY A 261 10.16 -29.66 -1.41
N ALA A 262 9.61 -30.39 -0.44
CA ALA A 262 8.38 -31.16 -0.64
C ALA A 262 7.17 -30.29 -1.04
N ALA A 263 7.02 -29.11 -0.42
CA ALA A 263 5.95 -28.17 -0.76
C ALA A 263 6.11 -27.56 -2.17
N VAL A 264 7.35 -27.30 -2.59
CA VAL A 264 7.66 -26.83 -3.96
C VAL A 264 7.38 -27.91 -5.00
N GLU A 265 7.73 -29.17 -4.73
CA GLU A 265 7.42 -30.30 -5.62
C GLU A 265 5.91 -30.55 -5.76
N ASP A 266 5.14 -30.42 -4.69
CA ASP A 266 3.68 -30.50 -4.76
C ASP A 266 3.08 -29.35 -5.61
N ALA A 267 3.59 -28.13 -5.44
CA ALA A 267 3.20 -26.97 -6.26
C ALA A 267 3.59 -27.17 -7.74
N PHE A 268 4.76 -27.76 -8.01
CA PHE A 268 5.19 -28.12 -9.36
C PHE A 268 4.28 -29.17 -9.98
N GLY A 269 3.92 -30.22 -9.24
CA GLY A 269 2.96 -31.25 -9.69
C GLY A 269 1.62 -30.65 -10.12
N ALA A 270 1.07 -29.73 -9.32
CA ALA A 270 -0.15 -29.00 -9.66
C ALA A 270 0.02 -28.10 -10.91
N SER A 271 1.18 -27.45 -11.02
CA SER A 271 1.54 -26.65 -12.21
C SER A 271 1.64 -27.48 -13.47
N LEU A 272 2.17 -28.71 -13.39
CA LEU A 272 2.28 -29.62 -14.52
C LEU A 272 0.91 -30.04 -15.07
N ILE A 273 -0.07 -30.31 -14.20
CA ILE A 273 -1.45 -30.62 -14.61
C ILE A 273 -2.08 -29.41 -15.31
N ARG A 274 -1.88 -28.22 -14.78
CA ARG A 274 -2.32 -26.95 -15.42
C ARG A 274 -1.67 -26.75 -16.79
N MET A 275 -0.35 -26.96 -16.90
CA MET A 275 0.40 -26.79 -18.15
C MET A 275 -0.11 -27.76 -19.22
N LYS A 276 -0.35 -29.05 -18.90
CA LYS A 276 -0.93 -30.03 -19.82
C LYS A 276 -2.30 -29.58 -20.32
N ALA A 277 -3.19 -29.15 -19.42
CA ALA A 277 -4.52 -28.65 -19.81
C ALA A 277 -4.44 -27.42 -20.71
N ARG A 278 -3.52 -26.49 -20.44
CA ARG A 278 -3.29 -25.30 -21.27
C ARG A 278 -2.70 -25.66 -22.64
N ALA A 279 -1.75 -26.60 -22.69
CA ALA A 279 -1.15 -27.04 -23.94
C ALA A 279 -2.20 -27.65 -24.90
N TRP A 280 -3.06 -28.53 -24.39
CA TRP A 280 -4.16 -29.09 -25.19
C TRP A 280 -5.16 -28.03 -25.67
N MET A 281 -5.52 -27.08 -24.79
CA MET A 281 -6.38 -25.96 -25.19
C MET A 281 -5.74 -25.13 -26.32
N THR A 282 -4.45 -24.83 -26.19
CA THR A 282 -3.71 -24.06 -27.21
C THR A 282 -3.62 -24.83 -28.52
N ALA A 283 -3.30 -26.13 -28.49
CA ALA A 283 -3.25 -26.95 -29.69
C ALA A 283 -4.61 -26.96 -30.43
N MET A 284 -5.71 -27.12 -29.69
CA MET A 284 -7.05 -27.12 -30.29
C MET A 284 -7.41 -25.77 -30.89
N ILE A 285 -7.07 -24.66 -30.23
CA ILE A 285 -7.29 -23.30 -30.76
C ILE A 285 -6.53 -23.14 -32.10
N ILE A 286 -5.25 -23.57 -32.14
CA ILE A 286 -4.43 -23.50 -33.35
C ILE A 286 -5.04 -24.32 -34.48
N VAL A 287 -5.47 -25.54 -34.23
CA VAL A 287 -6.09 -26.41 -35.25
C VAL A 287 -7.36 -25.77 -35.80
N VAL A 288 -8.25 -25.25 -34.97
CA VAL A 288 -9.49 -24.61 -35.40
C VAL A 288 -9.20 -23.33 -36.18
N MET A 289 -8.23 -22.52 -35.69
CA MET A 289 -7.87 -21.26 -36.35
C MET A 289 -7.27 -21.49 -37.74
N PHE A 290 -6.25 -22.32 -37.83
CA PHE A 290 -5.61 -22.60 -39.14
C PHE A 290 -6.48 -23.45 -40.07
N GLY A 291 -7.29 -24.35 -39.53
CA GLY A 291 -8.31 -25.07 -40.28
C GLY A 291 -9.34 -24.12 -40.90
N GLY A 292 -9.77 -23.12 -40.11
CA GLY A 292 -10.66 -22.06 -40.60
C GLY A 292 -10.02 -21.21 -41.69
N VAL A 293 -8.75 -20.79 -41.52
CA VAL A 293 -8.01 -20.05 -42.56
C VAL A 293 -7.87 -20.88 -43.84
N THR A 294 -7.54 -22.17 -43.71
CA THR A 294 -7.43 -23.08 -44.86
C THR A 294 -8.76 -23.21 -45.59
N LEU A 295 -9.87 -23.34 -44.87
CA LEU A 295 -11.20 -23.43 -45.46
C LEU A 295 -11.58 -22.14 -46.21
N VAL A 296 -11.30 -20.97 -45.62
CA VAL A 296 -11.51 -19.66 -46.24
C VAL A 296 -10.67 -19.52 -47.49
N LEU A 297 -9.39 -19.90 -47.46
CA LEU A 297 -8.50 -19.87 -48.62
C LEU A 297 -9.01 -20.81 -49.73
N TRP A 298 -9.46 -22.01 -49.38
CA TRP A 298 -9.98 -22.97 -50.36
C TRP A 298 -11.23 -22.46 -51.07
N LEU A 299 -12.22 -21.97 -50.32
CA LEU A 299 -13.46 -21.43 -50.91
C LEU A 299 -13.21 -20.10 -51.65
N GLY A 300 -12.33 -19.23 -51.09
CA GLY A 300 -11.93 -17.98 -51.74
C GLY A 300 -11.17 -18.22 -53.04
N ALA A 301 -10.31 -19.25 -53.12
CA ALA A 301 -9.63 -19.62 -54.36
C ALA A 301 -10.62 -20.09 -55.44
N GLN A 302 -11.69 -20.81 -55.06
CA GLN A 302 -12.76 -21.17 -56.01
C GLN A 302 -13.50 -19.93 -56.52
N ASP A 303 -13.76 -18.93 -55.66
CA ASP A 303 -14.38 -17.66 -56.05
C ASP A 303 -13.45 -16.85 -56.97
N VAL A 304 -12.13 -16.93 -56.82
CA VAL A 304 -11.15 -16.31 -57.72
C VAL A 304 -11.15 -17.01 -59.08
N ILE A 305 -11.14 -18.35 -59.12
CA ILE A 305 -11.18 -19.12 -60.37
C ILE A 305 -12.47 -18.85 -61.16
N SER A 306 -13.59 -18.69 -60.45
CA SER A 306 -14.88 -18.37 -61.09
C SER A 306 -15.02 -16.89 -61.49
N GLY A 307 -14.06 -16.04 -61.18
CA GLY A 307 -14.11 -14.60 -61.47
C GLY A 307 -14.99 -13.78 -60.52
N ALA A 308 -15.51 -14.39 -59.46
CA ALA A 308 -16.35 -13.71 -58.46
C ALA A 308 -15.54 -12.83 -57.48
N MET A 309 -14.22 -13.02 -57.42
CA MET A 309 -13.31 -12.28 -56.52
C MET A 309 -11.94 -12.11 -57.20
N THR A 310 -11.23 -11.00 -56.89
CA THR A 310 -9.84 -10.80 -57.33
C THR A 310 -8.84 -11.50 -56.38
N PRO A 311 -7.66 -11.90 -56.88
CA PRO A 311 -6.61 -12.47 -56.01
C PRO A 311 -6.21 -11.54 -54.85
N GLY A 312 -6.10 -10.23 -55.09
CA GLY A 312 -5.79 -9.25 -54.07
C GLY A 312 -6.90 -9.11 -53.03
N ALA A 313 -8.17 -9.23 -53.43
CA ALA A 313 -9.29 -9.23 -52.50
C ALA A 313 -9.27 -10.46 -51.58
N LEU A 314 -8.86 -11.63 -52.07
CA LEU A 314 -8.69 -12.83 -51.25
C LEU A 314 -7.57 -12.63 -50.18
N ILE A 315 -6.43 -12.08 -50.60
CA ILE A 315 -5.33 -11.79 -49.65
C ILE A 315 -5.75 -10.75 -48.63
N GLN A 316 -6.44 -9.67 -49.07
CA GLN A 316 -6.99 -8.68 -48.13
C GLN A 316 -7.93 -9.33 -47.13
N PHE A 317 -8.83 -10.23 -47.60
CA PHE A 317 -9.77 -10.94 -46.73
C PHE A 317 -9.07 -11.78 -45.68
N VAL A 318 -8.02 -12.52 -46.05
CA VAL A 318 -7.22 -13.34 -45.11
C VAL A 318 -6.52 -12.48 -44.09
N LEU A 319 -5.85 -11.39 -44.51
CA LEU A 319 -5.16 -10.48 -43.59
C LEU A 319 -6.14 -9.84 -42.61
N LEU A 320 -7.29 -9.37 -43.04
CA LEU A 320 -8.34 -8.82 -42.18
C LEU A 320 -8.88 -9.86 -41.21
N SER A 321 -9.07 -11.11 -41.66
CA SER A 321 -9.52 -12.21 -40.79
C SER A 321 -8.53 -12.51 -39.67
N VAL A 322 -7.22 -12.51 -40.00
CA VAL A 322 -6.15 -12.68 -39.00
C VAL A 322 -6.12 -11.51 -38.00
N PHE A 323 -6.26 -10.26 -38.47
CA PHE A 323 -6.33 -9.09 -37.61
C PHE A 323 -7.57 -9.12 -36.69
N ALA A 324 -8.74 -9.48 -37.23
CA ALA A 324 -9.96 -9.60 -36.44
C ALA A 324 -9.86 -10.70 -35.38
N ALA A 325 -9.33 -11.87 -35.74
CA ALA A 325 -9.11 -12.98 -34.79
C ALA A 325 -8.12 -12.58 -33.67
N GLY A 326 -7.01 -11.93 -34.02
CA GLY A 326 -6.04 -11.40 -33.05
C GLY A 326 -6.66 -10.36 -32.12
N ALA A 327 -7.52 -9.47 -32.67
CA ALA A 327 -8.21 -8.45 -31.88
C ALA A 327 -9.16 -9.05 -30.82
N VAL A 328 -9.88 -10.14 -31.16
CA VAL A 328 -10.75 -10.85 -30.18
C VAL A 328 -9.93 -11.41 -29.03
N GLY A 329 -8.79 -12.05 -29.32
CA GLY A 329 -7.88 -12.58 -28.30
C GLY A 329 -7.36 -11.48 -27.37
N ALA A 330 -6.90 -10.38 -27.95
CA ALA A 330 -6.38 -9.23 -27.23
C ALA A 330 -7.43 -8.54 -26.33
N LEU A 331 -8.68 -8.45 -26.77
CA LEU A 331 -9.80 -7.93 -25.97
C LEU A 331 -10.07 -8.83 -24.76
N GLY A 332 -9.97 -10.16 -24.92
CA GLY A 332 -10.11 -11.11 -23.82
C GLY A 332 -9.03 -10.94 -22.73
N GLU A 333 -7.78 -10.70 -23.12
CA GLU A 333 -6.68 -10.40 -22.21
C GLU A 333 -6.87 -9.06 -21.49
N SER A 334 -7.18 -8.01 -22.26
CA SER A 334 -7.45 -6.67 -21.71
C SER A 334 -8.59 -6.66 -20.70
N TRP A 335 -9.63 -7.48 -20.91
CA TRP A 335 -10.73 -7.62 -19.96
C TRP A 335 -10.28 -8.17 -18.60
N GLY A 336 -9.31 -9.09 -18.61
CA GLY A 336 -8.67 -9.57 -17.39
C GLY A 336 -7.98 -8.46 -16.60
N ASP A 337 -7.27 -7.58 -17.29
CA ASP A 337 -6.58 -6.44 -16.65
C ASP A 337 -7.56 -5.39 -16.13
N VAL A 338 -8.64 -5.11 -16.87
CA VAL A 338 -9.74 -4.24 -16.42
C VAL A 338 -10.32 -4.76 -15.08
N GLN A 339 -10.57 -6.07 -14.97
CA GLN A 339 -11.10 -6.65 -13.74
C GLN A 339 -10.11 -6.55 -12.55
N LYS A 340 -8.81 -6.80 -12.78
CA LYS A 340 -7.78 -6.66 -11.75
C LYS A 340 -7.67 -5.22 -11.26
N ALA A 341 -7.61 -4.28 -12.20
CA ALA A 341 -7.52 -2.86 -11.89
C ALA A 341 -8.80 -2.33 -11.21
N ALA A 342 -9.99 -2.85 -11.57
CA ALA A 342 -11.24 -2.48 -10.90
C ALA A 342 -11.24 -2.90 -9.43
N GLY A 343 -10.78 -4.12 -9.12
CA GLY A 343 -10.63 -4.58 -7.74
C GLY A 343 -9.57 -3.81 -6.95
N ALA A 344 -8.46 -3.44 -7.60
CA ALA A 344 -7.44 -2.59 -6.99
C ALA A 344 -7.98 -1.17 -6.71
N MET A 345 -8.70 -0.58 -7.67
CA MET A 345 -9.28 0.76 -7.50
C MET A 345 -10.35 0.80 -6.41
N GLU A 346 -11.12 -0.28 -6.23
CA GLU A 346 -12.08 -0.40 -5.12
C GLU A 346 -11.39 -0.29 -3.75
N ARG A 347 -10.25 -0.98 -3.55
CA ARG A 347 -9.46 -0.89 -2.31
C ARG A 347 -8.79 0.47 -2.12
N ILE A 348 -8.31 1.08 -3.21
CA ILE A 348 -7.78 2.45 -3.18
C ILE A 348 -8.89 3.44 -2.80
N GLU A 349 -10.07 3.29 -3.40
CA GLU A 349 -11.22 4.15 -3.12
C GLU A 349 -11.71 4.03 -1.68
N GLU A 350 -11.75 2.81 -1.13
CA GLU A 350 -12.06 2.57 0.28
C GLU A 350 -11.14 3.40 1.19
N LEU A 351 -9.83 3.36 0.93
CA LEU A 351 -8.84 4.12 1.71
C LEU A 351 -8.96 5.64 1.48
N MET A 352 -9.22 6.08 0.25
CA MET A 352 -9.44 7.49 -0.06
C MET A 352 -10.72 8.06 0.56
N ARG A 353 -11.73 7.23 0.81
CA ARG A 353 -12.99 7.62 1.45
C ARG A 353 -12.96 7.49 2.98
N SER A 354 -11.98 6.77 3.54
CA SER A 354 -11.87 6.66 5.00
C SER A 354 -11.79 8.05 5.62
N GLU A 355 -12.68 8.35 6.52
CA GLU A 355 -12.68 9.63 7.23
C GLU A 355 -11.86 9.51 8.51
N PRO A 356 -11.05 10.53 8.86
CA PRO A 356 -10.37 10.54 10.14
C PRO A 356 -11.41 10.62 11.25
N GLY A 357 -11.28 9.78 12.27
CA GLY A 357 -12.13 9.82 13.46
C GLY A 357 -11.90 11.11 14.28
N ILE A 358 -10.70 11.71 14.14
CA ILE A 358 -10.34 12.98 14.74
C ILE A 358 -10.20 14.04 13.64
N ALA A 359 -11.13 14.98 13.59
CA ALA A 359 -11.13 16.07 12.63
C ALA A 359 -11.20 17.42 13.34
N ALA A 360 -10.79 18.47 12.65
CA ALA A 360 -11.02 19.84 13.11
C ALA A 360 -12.54 20.12 13.12
N PRO A 361 -13.07 20.79 14.16
CA PRO A 361 -14.46 21.22 14.16
C PRO A 361 -14.73 22.24 13.05
N SER A 362 -15.98 22.38 12.65
CA SER A 362 -16.38 23.33 11.58
C SER A 362 -16.04 24.80 11.89
N SER A 363 -15.93 25.14 13.18
CA SER A 363 -15.55 26.46 13.67
C SER A 363 -14.54 26.30 14.80
N PRO A 364 -13.24 26.06 14.50
CA PRO A 364 -12.23 25.84 15.52
C PRO A 364 -12.07 27.06 16.42
N ARG A 365 -11.97 26.83 17.72
CA ARG A 365 -11.57 27.88 18.70
C ARG A 365 -10.06 27.99 18.70
N ALA A 366 -9.54 29.21 18.68
CA ALA A 366 -8.10 29.44 18.86
C ALA A 366 -7.70 29.23 20.32
N LEU A 367 -6.53 28.65 20.54
CA LEU A 367 -5.93 28.56 21.85
C LEU A 367 -5.37 29.93 22.30
N PRO A 368 -5.40 30.25 23.62
CA PRO A 368 -4.90 31.52 24.14
C PRO A 368 -3.46 31.83 23.72
N GLN A 369 -3.19 33.12 23.51
CA GLN A 369 -1.85 33.65 23.24
C GLN A 369 -1.54 34.78 24.25
N PRO A 370 -0.35 34.80 24.89
CA PRO A 370 0.69 33.76 24.82
C PRO A 370 0.25 32.44 25.47
N PRO A 371 0.86 31.31 25.08
CA PRO A 371 0.55 30.01 25.67
C PRO A 371 0.89 29.98 27.16
N ARG A 372 -0.01 29.42 27.98
CA ARG A 372 0.21 29.29 29.43
C ARG A 372 0.85 27.96 29.80
N GLY A 373 0.56 26.93 29.04
CA GLY A 373 1.03 25.57 29.32
C GLY A 373 0.21 24.85 30.40
N GLU A 374 -1.05 25.23 30.62
CA GLU A 374 -1.94 24.52 31.55
C GLU A 374 -2.58 23.31 30.85
N VAL A 375 -2.62 22.17 31.54
CA VAL A 375 -3.28 20.94 31.10
C VAL A 375 -4.27 20.48 32.14
N SER A 376 -5.50 20.16 31.71
CA SER A 376 -6.51 19.62 32.62
C SER A 376 -7.29 18.48 31.98
N MET A 377 -7.53 17.43 32.76
CA MET A 377 -8.41 16.32 32.46
C MET A 377 -9.41 16.19 33.62
N SER A 378 -10.70 16.10 33.35
CA SER A 378 -11.74 16.07 34.37
C SER A 378 -12.74 14.97 34.10
N GLY A 379 -12.80 13.97 35.00
CA GLY A 379 -13.74 12.86 34.95
C GLY A 379 -13.67 12.05 33.64
N VAL A 380 -12.48 11.81 33.11
CA VAL A 380 -12.26 11.19 31.81
C VAL A 380 -12.43 9.68 31.87
N ASP A 381 -13.39 9.16 31.08
CA ASP A 381 -13.51 7.74 30.80
C ASP A 381 -13.04 7.47 29.37
N PHE A 382 -12.20 6.45 29.19
CA PHE A 382 -11.69 6.09 27.88
C PHE A 382 -11.41 4.60 27.75
N ALA A 383 -11.91 4.02 26.66
CA ALA A 383 -11.55 2.69 26.16
C ALA A 383 -11.10 2.77 24.70
N TYR A 384 -10.09 1.99 24.32
CA TYR A 384 -9.61 1.94 22.93
C TYR A 384 -10.67 1.34 21.99
N PRO A 385 -10.79 1.83 20.75
CA PRO A 385 -11.61 1.20 19.72
C PRO A 385 -11.26 -0.31 19.60
N GLY A 386 -12.31 -1.16 19.55
CA GLY A 386 -12.15 -2.62 19.51
C GLY A 386 -11.89 -3.32 20.86
N ARG A 387 -11.79 -2.56 21.97
CA ARG A 387 -11.70 -3.06 23.36
C ARG A 387 -12.57 -2.26 24.30
N SER A 388 -13.81 -2.01 23.89
CA SER A 388 -14.78 -1.20 24.65
C SER A 388 -15.16 -1.79 26.03
N ASP A 389 -14.94 -3.09 26.20
CA ASP A 389 -15.12 -3.85 27.46
C ASP A 389 -13.99 -3.66 28.48
N LEU A 390 -12.85 -3.07 28.06
CA LEU A 390 -11.67 -2.87 28.89
C LEU A 390 -11.30 -1.38 28.94
N PRO A 391 -11.93 -0.58 29.84
CA PRO A 391 -11.62 0.84 29.96
C PRO A 391 -10.15 1.05 30.38
N ALA A 392 -9.45 1.91 29.64
CA ALA A 392 -8.07 2.29 29.92
C ALA A 392 -7.95 3.46 30.90
N LEU A 393 -8.98 4.32 30.98
CA LEU A 393 -9.16 5.34 32.01
C LEU A 393 -10.59 5.29 32.56
N LYS A 394 -10.76 5.54 33.88
CA LYS A 394 -12.03 5.48 34.62
C LYS A 394 -12.16 6.70 35.53
N GLY A 395 -12.97 7.67 35.14
CA GLY A 395 -13.17 8.89 35.89
C GLY A 395 -11.87 9.66 36.18
N PHE A 396 -10.87 9.53 35.29
CA PHE A 396 -9.54 10.06 35.47
C PHE A 396 -9.57 11.59 35.51
N SER A 397 -8.97 12.18 36.58
CA SER A 397 -8.86 13.62 36.73
C SER A 397 -7.44 14.00 37.08
N LEU A 398 -6.90 15.01 36.38
CA LEU A 398 -5.55 15.53 36.56
C LEU A 398 -5.53 17.00 36.10
N THR A 399 -4.94 17.87 36.89
CA THR A 399 -4.61 19.24 36.49
C THR A 399 -3.14 19.48 36.67
N VAL A 400 -2.45 19.98 35.66
CA VAL A 400 -1.04 20.35 35.67
C VAL A 400 -0.94 21.86 35.48
N ARG A 401 -0.32 22.52 36.42
CA ARG A 401 -0.16 23.99 36.38
C ARG A 401 0.96 24.41 35.45
N PRO A 402 0.91 25.64 34.92
CA PRO A 402 2.03 26.18 34.17
C PRO A 402 3.36 26.06 34.89
N GLY A 403 4.38 25.49 34.25
CA GLY A 403 5.72 25.27 34.79
C GLY A 403 5.84 24.12 35.79
N GLU A 404 4.74 23.41 36.11
CA GLU A 404 4.77 22.25 37.02
C GLU A 404 5.30 21.01 36.33
N THR A 405 6.15 20.25 36.99
CA THR A 405 6.59 18.91 36.58
C THR A 405 5.82 17.84 37.34
N VAL A 406 5.01 17.06 36.65
CA VAL A 406 4.20 15.97 37.20
C VAL A 406 4.69 14.62 36.70
N ALA A 407 5.01 13.71 37.62
CA ALA A 407 5.36 12.33 37.30
C ALA A 407 4.15 11.40 37.39
N LEU A 408 3.84 10.68 36.30
CA LEU A 408 2.86 9.60 36.29
C LEU A 408 3.54 8.28 36.59
N VAL A 409 3.15 7.62 37.69
CA VAL A 409 3.72 6.36 38.16
C VAL A 409 2.61 5.32 38.31
N GLY A 410 2.93 4.05 38.14
CA GLY A 410 1.96 2.96 38.30
C GLY A 410 2.38 1.70 37.55
N PRO A 411 1.72 0.56 37.81
CA PRO A 411 2.03 -0.69 37.13
C PRO A 411 1.84 -0.61 35.60
N SER A 412 2.38 -1.60 34.87
CA SER A 412 2.14 -1.72 33.43
C SER A 412 0.65 -1.90 33.18
N GLY A 413 0.10 -1.18 32.20
CA GLY A 413 -1.33 -1.20 31.91
C GLY A 413 -2.20 -0.23 32.71
N ALA A 414 -1.65 0.53 33.67
CA ALA A 414 -2.40 1.48 34.48
C ALA A 414 -3.02 2.67 33.72
N GLY A 415 -2.74 2.82 32.40
CA GLY A 415 -3.31 3.89 31.58
C GLY A 415 -2.40 5.10 31.35
N LYS A 416 -1.14 5.11 31.86
CA LYS A 416 -0.21 6.25 31.76
C LYS A 416 -0.03 6.79 30.35
N SER A 417 0.35 5.95 29.38
CA SER A 417 0.53 6.36 27.98
C SER A 417 -0.79 6.75 27.30
N THR A 418 -1.94 6.29 27.82
CA THR A 418 -3.26 6.70 27.36
C THR A 418 -3.52 8.18 27.66
N VAL A 419 -3.07 8.69 28.82
CA VAL A 419 -3.14 10.11 29.15
C VAL A 419 -2.47 10.96 28.07
N PHE A 420 -1.25 10.61 27.63
CA PHE A 420 -0.54 11.34 26.57
C PHE A 420 -1.26 11.30 25.22
N ARG A 421 -1.84 10.13 24.86
CA ARG A 421 -2.57 9.98 23.61
C ARG A 421 -3.84 10.83 23.55
N LEU A 422 -4.51 11.02 24.69
CA LEU A 422 -5.68 11.90 24.78
C LEU A 422 -5.27 13.38 24.79
N LEU A 423 -4.18 13.76 25.46
CA LEU A 423 -3.64 15.13 25.44
C LEU A 423 -3.22 15.56 24.01
N LEU A 424 -2.56 14.66 23.27
CA LEU A 424 -2.20 14.88 21.86
C LEU A 424 -3.40 14.77 20.90
N ARG A 425 -4.58 14.52 21.47
CA ARG A 425 -5.80 14.31 20.68
C ARG A 425 -5.61 13.30 19.55
N PHE A 426 -4.99 12.15 19.88
CA PHE A 426 -5.00 10.98 18.99
C PHE A 426 -6.29 10.19 19.11
N TYR A 427 -7.01 10.38 20.20
CA TYR A 427 -8.34 9.87 20.50
C TYR A 427 -9.12 10.94 21.26
N ASP A 428 -10.45 10.94 21.13
CA ASP A 428 -11.35 11.69 21.99
C ASP A 428 -11.91 10.77 23.09
N PRO A 429 -12.08 11.23 24.35
CA PRO A 429 -12.64 10.43 25.43
C PRO A 429 -14.13 10.17 25.23
N GLN A 430 -14.66 9.06 25.78
CA GLN A 430 -16.07 8.74 25.75
C GLN A 430 -16.88 9.64 26.69
N SER A 431 -16.29 10.03 27.83
CA SER A 431 -16.86 11.01 28.76
C SER A 431 -15.78 11.85 29.40
N GLY A 432 -16.17 12.95 30.03
CA GLY A 432 -15.26 13.90 30.66
C GLY A 432 -14.70 14.94 29.69
N LEU A 433 -13.74 15.71 30.20
CA LEU A 433 -13.16 16.87 29.51
C LEU A 433 -11.63 16.76 29.51
N VAL A 434 -11.03 17.01 28.35
CA VAL A 434 -9.59 17.24 28.19
C VAL A 434 -9.38 18.65 27.68
N SER A 435 -8.62 19.48 28.40
CA SER A 435 -8.40 20.86 28.00
C SER A 435 -6.93 21.25 28.07
N VAL A 436 -6.55 22.20 27.20
CA VAL A 436 -5.25 22.86 27.15
C VAL A 436 -5.48 24.35 27.23
N ASP A 437 -4.80 25.01 28.13
CA ASP A 437 -4.97 26.45 28.41
C ASP A 437 -6.44 26.86 28.64
N GLY A 438 -7.23 25.95 29.28
CA GLY A 438 -8.65 26.16 29.59
C GLY A 438 -9.62 25.95 28.45
N VAL A 439 -9.18 25.49 27.26
CA VAL A 439 -10.03 25.20 26.09
C VAL A 439 -10.11 23.69 25.86
N ASP A 440 -11.34 23.16 25.66
CA ASP A 440 -11.55 21.76 25.31
C ASP A 440 -10.82 21.45 24.00
N VAL A 441 -9.99 20.41 23.99
CA VAL A 441 -9.23 20.00 22.82
C VAL A 441 -10.13 19.62 21.63
N ARG A 442 -11.39 19.24 21.88
CA ARG A 442 -12.37 18.92 20.83
C ARG A 442 -12.85 20.14 20.05
N ASP A 443 -12.80 21.31 20.67
CA ASP A 443 -13.18 22.59 20.05
C ASP A 443 -12.06 23.22 19.20
N VAL A 444 -10.84 22.69 19.26
CA VAL A 444 -9.62 23.25 18.62
C VAL A 444 -9.21 22.39 17.43
N ASP A 445 -8.50 22.98 16.46
CA ASP A 445 -7.84 22.18 15.40
C ASP A 445 -6.82 21.22 16.03
N PRO A 446 -6.86 19.92 15.74
CA PRO A 446 -5.90 18.94 16.27
C PRO A 446 -4.43 19.31 16.05
N VAL A 447 -4.12 19.99 14.95
CA VAL A 447 -2.75 20.46 14.66
C VAL A 447 -2.35 21.56 15.63
N GLU A 448 -3.27 22.50 15.94
CA GLU A 448 -3.03 23.56 16.89
C GLU A 448 -2.85 23.02 18.33
N VAL A 449 -3.67 22.04 18.72
CA VAL A 449 -3.49 21.32 19.99
C VAL A 449 -2.10 20.70 20.08
N ARG A 450 -1.70 19.94 19.06
CA ARG A 450 -0.39 19.27 19.01
C ARG A 450 0.78 20.24 18.98
N ASN A 451 0.59 21.46 18.49
CA ASN A 451 1.62 22.51 18.51
C ASN A 451 1.93 23.02 19.91
N ARG A 452 1.06 22.77 20.91
CA ARG A 452 1.33 23.09 22.33
C ARG A 452 2.23 22.07 23.02
N PHE A 453 2.51 20.95 22.39
CA PHE A 453 3.24 19.83 22.98
C PHE A 453 4.55 19.56 22.25
N ALA A 454 5.63 19.39 23.01
CA ALA A 454 6.81 18.66 22.60
C ALA A 454 6.71 17.24 23.17
N TRP A 455 6.95 16.22 22.37
CA TRP A 455 6.79 14.83 22.79
C TRP A 455 8.04 13.99 22.51
N VAL A 456 8.56 13.37 23.56
CA VAL A 456 9.61 12.34 23.48
C VAL A 456 8.95 11.00 23.79
N SER A 457 8.77 10.18 22.78
CA SER A 457 8.13 8.86 22.89
C SER A 457 9.11 7.80 23.39
N GLN A 458 8.60 6.73 23.98
CA GLN A 458 9.37 5.56 24.41
C GLN A 458 10.17 4.94 23.26
N GLU A 459 9.51 4.69 22.13
CA GLU A 459 10.19 4.37 20.87
C GLU A 459 10.57 5.69 20.19
N THR A 460 11.83 5.87 19.90
CA THR A 460 12.37 7.08 19.26
C THR A 460 12.56 6.85 17.75
N PRO A 461 11.49 6.92 16.94
CA PRO A 461 11.62 6.70 15.50
C PRO A 461 12.44 7.82 14.87
N LEU A 462 13.48 7.44 14.14
CA LEU A 462 14.23 8.35 13.27
C LEU A 462 13.85 8.09 11.81
N PHE A 463 13.76 9.17 11.07
CA PHE A 463 13.47 9.11 9.63
C PHE A 463 14.76 8.91 8.84
N SER A 464 14.62 8.27 7.68
CA SER A 464 15.72 8.15 6.71
C SER A 464 16.07 9.52 6.16
N GLY A 465 17.07 10.14 6.73
CA GLY A 465 17.52 11.49 6.40
C GLY A 465 18.75 11.83 7.23
N SER A 466 19.23 13.06 7.13
CA SER A 466 20.37 13.54 7.90
C SER A 466 20.00 13.79 9.38
N ALA A 467 21.00 13.99 10.23
CA ALA A 467 20.79 14.41 11.62
C ALA A 467 20.05 15.74 11.69
N LEU A 468 20.39 16.70 10.81
CA LEU A 468 19.72 18.00 10.68
C LEU A 468 18.24 17.84 10.29
N GLU A 469 17.94 17.03 9.30
CA GLU A 469 16.54 16.78 8.87
C GLU A 469 15.71 16.15 9.99
N ASN A 470 16.31 15.26 10.77
CA ASN A 470 15.66 14.67 11.94
C ASN A 470 15.38 15.68 13.04
N ILE A 471 16.24 16.65 13.29
CA ILE A 471 15.98 17.77 14.23
C ILE A 471 14.91 18.69 13.66
N ARG A 472 15.02 19.09 12.37
CA ARG A 472 14.06 19.95 11.66
C ARG A 472 12.65 19.37 11.60
N PHE A 473 12.49 18.07 11.78
CA PHE A 473 11.17 17.45 11.87
C PHE A 473 10.32 18.03 13.03
N GLY A 474 10.94 18.55 14.07
CA GLY A 474 10.25 19.30 15.14
C GLY A 474 9.77 20.68 14.70
N ARG A 475 10.56 21.40 13.88
CA ARG A 475 10.25 22.72 13.31
C ARG A 475 11.02 22.91 12.00
N GLU A 476 10.31 22.91 10.86
CA GLU A 476 10.89 22.90 9.51
C GLU A 476 11.81 24.12 9.24
N ALA A 477 11.42 25.30 9.75
CA ALA A 477 12.16 26.55 9.55
C ALA A 477 13.46 26.67 10.38
N THR A 478 13.87 25.61 11.09
CA THR A 478 15.06 25.62 11.97
C THR A 478 16.34 25.84 11.16
N THR A 479 17.13 26.82 11.55
CA THR A 479 18.47 27.08 10.99
C THR A 479 19.47 26.04 11.48
N LEU A 480 20.66 26.00 10.88
CA LEU A 480 21.73 25.11 11.36
C LEU A 480 22.22 25.53 12.76
N ASP A 481 22.32 26.83 13.01
CA ASP A 481 22.77 27.35 14.32
C ASP A 481 21.78 27.02 15.44
N GLU A 482 20.47 27.15 15.20
CA GLU A 482 19.43 26.70 16.14
C GLU A 482 19.47 25.19 16.35
N ALA A 483 19.72 24.42 15.29
CA ALA A 483 19.87 22.96 15.39
C ALA A 483 21.09 22.56 16.22
N ARG A 484 22.19 23.32 16.14
CA ARG A 484 23.39 23.12 16.96
C ARG A 484 23.13 23.46 18.43
N ASP A 485 22.44 24.56 18.70
CA ASP A 485 22.08 24.96 20.07
C ASP A 485 21.20 23.89 20.75
N VAL A 486 20.14 23.43 20.09
CA VAL A 486 19.30 22.37 20.68
C VAL A 486 19.98 21.02 20.74
N ALA A 487 20.92 20.72 19.83
CA ALA A 487 21.74 19.51 19.90
C ALA A 487 22.70 19.54 21.09
N ASP A 488 23.26 20.70 21.40
CA ASP A 488 24.10 20.89 22.59
C ASP A 488 23.29 20.69 23.88
N LYS A 489 22.13 21.35 23.99
CA LYS A 489 21.20 21.18 25.12
C LYS A 489 20.73 19.73 25.27
N ALA A 490 20.54 19.01 24.17
CA ALA A 490 20.21 17.59 24.17
C ALA A 490 21.42 16.66 24.35
N GLN A 491 22.61 17.18 24.66
CA GLN A 491 23.85 16.39 24.78
C GLN A 491 24.15 15.56 23.51
N ALA A 492 23.71 16.05 22.35
CA ALA A 492 23.82 15.37 21.05
C ALA A 492 24.93 15.93 20.18
N LEU A 493 25.37 17.17 20.40
CA LEU A 493 26.31 17.89 19.54
C LEU A 493 27.62 17.13 19.33
N SER A 494 28.21 16.61 20.41
CA SER A 494 29.49 15.92 20.36
C SER A 494 29.50 14.70 19.46
N PHE A 495 28.47 13.86 19.52
CA PHE A 495 28.42 12.69 18.67
C PHE A 495 28.00 13.06 17.24
N ILE A 496 27.16 14.09 17.02
CA ILE A 496 26.78 14.55 15.68
C ILE A 496 28.03 15.10 14.94
N ASP A 497 28.81 15.95 15.60
CA ASP A 497 30.05 16.49 15.01
C ASP A 497 31.10 15.41 14.74
N ALA A 498 31.08 14.28 15.46
CA ALA A 498 31.93 13.11 15.20
C ALA A 498 31.45 12.22 14.04
N LEU A 499 30.24 12.42 13.50
CA LEU A 499 29.77 11.70 12.32
C LEU A 499 30.55 12.14 11.06
N PRO A 500 30.67 11.29 10.03
CA PRO A 500 31.48 11.57 8.83
C PRO A 500 31.18 12.89 8.12
N GLN A 501 29.94 13.36 8.16
CA GLN A 501 29.47 14.62 7.54
C GLN A 501 28.75 15.51 8.56
N GLY A 502 28.99 15.30 9.87
CA GLY A 502 28.35 16.06 10.93
C GLY A 502 26.80 16.00 10.81
N PHE A 503 26.16 17.17 10.84
CA PHE A 503 24.72 17.32 10.75
C PHE A 503 24.11 16.81 9.41
N ASP A 504 24.89 16.75 8.34
CA ASP A 504 24.42 16.28 7.02
C ASP A 504 24.60 14.77 6.85
N THR A 505 25.11 14.06 7.84
CA THR A 505 25.29 12.60 7.78
C THR A 505 23.94 11.88 7.66
N PRO A 506 23.73 11.05 6.62
CA PRO A 506 22.54 10.22 6.51
C PRO A 506 22.52 9.14 7.59
N LEU A 507 21.44 9.05 8.35
CA LEU A 507 21.31 8.14 9.50
C LEU A 507 20.81 6.73 9.13
N GLY A 508 20.42 6.50 7.87
CA GLY A 508 19.88 5.23 7.40
C GLY A 508 18.47 4.94 7.92
N GLU A 509 17.94 3.76 7.57
CA GLU A 509 16.61 3.36 8.03
C GLU A 509 16.56 3.23 9.55
N ARG A 510 15.59 3.93 10.17
CA ARG A 510 15.35 3.95 11.63
C ARG A 510 16.57 4.30 12.47
N GLY A 511 17.57 4.99 11.89
CA GLY A 511 18.78 5.36 12.62
C GLY A 511 19.60 4.17 13.13
N ARG A 512 19.65 3.06 12.39
CA ARG A 512 20.38 1.83 12.77
C ARG A 512 21.88 2.05 12.99
N SER A 513 22.45 3.11 12.41
CA SER A 513 23.85 3.50 12.60
C SER A 513 24.14 4.12 13.98
N LEU A 514 23.12 4.50 14.74
CA LEU A 514 23.24 5.16 16.03
C LEU A 514 22.96 4.18 17.19
N SER A 515 23.66 4.41 18.33
CA SER A 515 23.32 3.71 19.58
C SER A 515 21.93 4.12 20.12
N GLY A 516 21.36 3.35 21.04
CA GLY A 516 20.08 3.68 21.68
C GLY A 516 20.08 5.08 22.30
N GLY A 517 21.12 5.41 23.05
CA GLY A 517 21.28 6.72 23.69
C GLY A 517 21.47 7.87 22.71
N GLN A 518 22.16 7.64 21.58
CA GLN A 518 22.29 8.64 20.52
C GLN A 518 20.96 8.93 19.84
N ARG A 519 20.17 7.87 19.51
CA ARG A 519 18.81 8.05 18.96
C ARG A 519 17.94 8.87 19.89
N GLN A 520 18.01 8.60 21.17
CA GLN A 520 17.20 9.26 22.18
C GLN A 520 17.57 10.74 22.33
N ARG A 521 18.86 11.07 22.42
CA ARG A 521 19.32 12.45 22.46
C ARG A 521 18.94 13.24 21.22
N LEU A 522 18.94 12.61 20.06
CA LEU A 522 18.45 13.24 18.82
C LEU A 522 16.93 13.48 18.86
N ALA A 523 16.16 12.56 19.46
CA ALA A 523 14.72 12.77 19.66
C ALA A 523 14.42 13.87 20.67
N ILE A 524 15.24 14.02 21.72
CA ILE A 524 15.16 15.15 22.66
C ILE A 524 15.47 16.47 21.93
N ALA A 525 16.51 16.53 21.09
CA ALA A 525 16.82 17.71 20.28
C ALA A 525 15.63 18.10 19.36
N ARG A 526 14.97 17.09 18.75
CA ARG A 526 13.73 17.27 17.96
C ARG A 526 12.59 17.87 18.80
N ALA A 527 12.44 17.43 20.03
CA ALA A 527 11.42 17.97 20.94
C ALA A 527 11.76 19.39 21.40
N LEU A 528 13.04 19.67 21.71
CA LEU A 528 13.52 21.00 22.11
C LEU A 528 13.33 22.06 21.01
N VAL A 529 13.64 21.74 19.76
CA VAL A 529 13.55 22.68 18.64
C VAL A 529 12.12 23.13 18.36
N ARG A 530 11.13 22.35 18.80
CA ARG A 530 9.70 22.69 18.66
C ARG A 530 9.30 23.89 19.50
N ASP A 531 10.01 24.13 20.61
CA ASP A 531 9.78 25.25 21.53
C ASP A 531 8.33 25.33 22.04
N ALA A 532 7.78 24.17 22.39
CA ALA A 532 6.41 24.07 22.89
C ALA A 532 6.37 24.28 24.43
N PRO A 533 5.27 24.89 24.96
CA PRO A 533 5.14 25.18 26.38
C PRO A 533 4.94 23.95 27.27
N ILE A 534 4.50 22.82 26.68
CA ILE A 534 4.23 21.58 27.39
C ILE A 534 5.12 20.48 26.84
N LEU A 535 5.81 19.77 27.73
CA LEU A 535 6.68 18.64 27.40
C LEU A 535 6.06 17.33 27.89
N LEU A 536 5.93 16.36 27.01
CA LEU A 536 5.50 15.00 27.33
C LEU A 536 6.69 14.05 27.17
N LEU A 537 7.07 13.35 28.26
CA LEU A 537 8.17 12.40 28.29
C LEU A 537 7.64 11.00 28.59
N ASP A 538 7.75 10.07 27.66
CA ASP A 538 7.35 8.67 27.82
C ASP A 538 8.60 7.79 27.92
N GLU A 539 8.94 7.36 29.13
CA GLU A 539 10.02 6.42 29.50
C GLU A 539 11.25 6.42 28.58
N ALA A 540 12.06 7.44 28.74
CA ALA A 540 13.14 7.71 27.81
C ALA A 540 14.46 6.94 28.06
N THR A 541 14.58 5.98 29.03
CA THR A 541 15.91 5.48 29.45
C THR A 541 16.05 3.97 29.65
N SER A 542 15.06 3.15 29.23
CA SER A 542 15.18 1.69 29.34
C SER A 542 16.21 1.12 28.36
N ALA A 543 17.15 0.30 28.83
CA ALA A 543 18.19 -0.41 28.06
C ALA A 543 19.38 0.44 27.55
N LEU A 544 19.82 1.46 28.28
CA LEU A 544 21.03 2.22 27.98
C LEU A 544 22.19 1.79 28.87
N ASP A 545 23.41 1.94 28.38
CA ASP A 545 24.61 1.88 29.22
C ASP A 545 24.68 3.10 30.15
N ALA A 546 25.43 2.99 31.27
CA ALA A 546 25.48 4.00 32.32
C ALA A 546 25.93 5.40 31.84
N GLU A 547 26.84 5.48 30.87
CA GLU A 547 27.29 6.76 30.31
C GLU A 547 26.21 7.40 29.44
N SER A 548 25.63 6.64 28.53
CA SER A 548 24.49 7.08 27.68
C SER A 548 23.31 7.51 28.54
N GLU A 549 23.02 6.78 29.61
CA GLU A 549 21.97 7.12 30.56
C GLU A 549 22.20 8.47 31.22
N ARG A 550 23.42 8.71 31.73
CA ARG A 550 23.77 10.00 32.35
C ARG A 550 23.60 11.17 31.37
N LEU A 551 24.02 11.00 30.12
CA LEU A 551 23.87 12.04 29.10
C LEU A 551 22.41 12.29 28.71
N VAL A 552 21.61 11.22 28.57
CA VAL A 552 20.18 11.35 28.32
C VAL A 552 19.46 12.02 29.47
N GLN A 553 19.82 11.66 30.74
CA GLN A 553 19.23 12.30 31.92
C GLN A 553 19.55 13.80 31.95
N ALA A 554 20.80 14.19 31.68
CA ALA A 554 21.19 15.61 31.63
C ALA A 554 20.42 16.37 30.52
N ALA A 555 20.19 15.72 29.35
CA ALA A 555 19.40 16.29 28.25
C ALA A 555 17.92 16.46 28.66
N LEU A 556 17.35 15.48 29.36
CA LEU A 556 15.97 15.56 29.88
C LEU A 556 15.82 16.66 30.92
N ASP A 557 16.77 16.79 31.85
CA ASP A 557 16.79 17.84 32.87
C ASP A 557 16.75 19.22 32.21
N GLN A 558 17.61 19.45 31.23
CA GLN A 558 17.63 20.69 30.43
C GLN A 558 16.33 20.92 29.69
N ALA A 559 15.71 19.85 29.17
CA ALA A 559 14.45 19.96 28.42
C ALA A 559 13.25 20.30 29.31
N MET A 560 13.27 19.93 30.59
CA MET A 560 12.21 20.21 31.57
C MET A 560 12.26 21.64 32.11
N GLU A 561 13.41 22.31 32.05
CA GLU A 561 13.55 23.68 32.53
C GLU A 561 12.55 24.63 31.86
N GLU A 562 11.89 25.47 32.67
CA GLU A 562 10.93 26.50 32.23
C GLU A 562 9.70 26.02 31.46
N ARG A 563 9.36 24.71 31.52
CA ARG A 563 8.24 24.11 30.82
C ARG A 563 7.31 23.33 31.73
N THR A 564 6.03 23.34 31.41
CA THR A 564 5.10 22.39 32.00
C THR A 564 5.45 20.97 31.54
N THR A 565 5.72 20.05 32.45
CA THR A 565 6.18 18.72 32.07
C THR A 565 5.31 17.63 32.67
N LEU A 566 4.85 16.71 31.83
CA LEU A 566 4.31 15.43 32.26
C LEU A 566 5.30 14.34 31.87
N VAL A 567 5.72 13.54 32.85
CA VAL A 567 6.66 12.44 32.62
C VAL A 567 6.07 11.11 33.08
N ILE A 568 6.05 10.11 32.22
CA ILE A 568 5.81 8.72 32.62
C ILE A 568 7.14 8.19 33.13
N ALA A 569 7.23 8.04 34.47
CA ALA A 569 8.48 7.75 35.12
C ALA A 569 8.58 6.25 35.48
N HIS A 570 9.67 5.64 35.06
CA HIS A 570 10.08 4.29 35.43
C HIS A 570 11.40 4.27 36.22
N ARG A 571 11.99 5.45 36.49
CA ARG A 571 13.24 5.60 37.27
C ARG A 571 13.08 6.58 38.40
N LEU A 572 13.71 6.24 39.53
CA LEU A 572 13.67 7.05 40.74
C LEU A 572 14.21 8.47 40.53
N ALA A 573 15.30 8.61 39.76
CA ALA A 573 15.90 9.92 39.46
C ALA A 573 14.92 10.91 38.81
N THR A 574 14.08 10.44 37.92
CA THR A 574 13.04 11.25 37.25
C THR A 574 11.91 11.59 38.21
N VAL A 575 11.50 10.61 39.05
CA VAL A 575 10.43 10.81 40.04
C VAL A 575 10.82 11.81 41.12
N LEU A 576 12.09 11.78 41.59
CA LEU A 576 12.61 12.69 42.64
C LEU A 576 12.66 14.15 42.20
N ARG A 577 12.65 14.44 40.91
CA ARG A 577 12.65 15.80 40.33
C ARG A 577 11.27 16.37 40.10
N ALA A 578 10.25 15.53 40.15
CA ALA A 578 8.87 15.98 39.92
C ALA A 578 8.38 16.78 41.14
N ASP A 579 7.72 17.90 40.89
CA ASP A 579 7.06 18.69 41.94
C ASP A 579 5.94 17.88 42.59
N ARG A 580 5.30 17.02 41.79
CA ARG A 580 4.18 16.18 42.20
C ARG A 580 4.19 14.84 41.49
N ILE A 581 3.84 13.80 42.21
CA ILE A 581 3.70 12.42 41.70
C ILE A 581 2.23 12.04 41.74
N VAL A 582 1.74 11.51 40.62
CA VAL A 582 0.38 10.98 40.49
C VAL A 582 0.48 9.48 40.23
N VAL A 583 -0.05 8.70 41.15
CA VAL A 583 -0.03 7.23 41.09
C VAL A 583 -1.31 6.72 40.48
N MET A 584 -1.16 5.93 39.43
CA MET A 584 -2.26 5.37 38.68
C MET A 584 -2.36 3.86 38.88
N GLU A 585 -3.58 3.36 39.07
CA GLU A 585 -3.91 1.94 39.07
C GLU A 585 -5.28 1.75 38.38
N ASP A 586 -5.39 0.75 37.53
CA ASP A 586 -6.61 0.39 36.79
C ASP A 586 -7.35 1.56 36.11
N GLY A 587 -6.60 2.53 35.59
CA GLY A 587 -7.12 3.68 34.86
C GLY A 587 -7.58 4.86 35.74
N ALA A 588 -7.35 4.81 37.05
CA ALA A 588 -7.72 5.86 37.99
C ALA A 588 -6.51 6.39 38.77
N VAL A 589 -6.61 7.60 39.29
CA VAL A 589 -5.64 8.15 40.27
C VAL A 589 -5.93 7.57 41.65
N VAL A 590 -4.95 6.91 42.27
CA VAL A 590 -5.10 6.30 43.61
C VAL A 590 -4.34 7.05 44.69
N GLU A 591 -3.18 7.65 44.36
CA GLU A 591 -2.39 8.45 45.29
C GLU A 591 -1.82 9.68 44.59
N GLU A 592 -1.65 10.76 45.33
CA GLU A 592 -1.03 12.01 44.85
C GLU A 592 -0.26 12.68 45.98
N GLY A 593 0.92 13.20 45.65
CA GLY A 593 1.79 13.88 46.64
C GLY A 593 3.24 13.94 46.17
N THR A 594 4.12 14.37 47.05
CA THR A 594 5.58 14.36 46.86
C THR A 594 6.17 12.97 47.16
N HIS A 595 7.40 12.72 46.73
CA HIS A 595 8.11 11.47 47.01
C HIS A 595 8.11 11.14 48.51
N THR A 596 8.44 12.15 49.35
CA THR A 596 8.53 11.98 50.79
C THR A 596 7.18 11.63 51.43
N GLU A 597 6.11 12.32 51.02
CA GLU A 597 4.75 12.07 51.51
C GLU A 597 4.25 10.67 51.14
N LEU A 598 4.42 10.29 49.89
CA LEU A 598 3.91 9.01 49.35
C LEU A 598 4.71 7.83 49.94
N THR A 599 6.00 7.98 50.13
CA THR A 599 6.83 6.95 50.77
C THR A 599 6.42 6.77 52.24
N ALA A 600 6.14 7.87 52.96
CA ALA A 600 5.70 7.82 54.36
C ALA A 600 4.29 7.19 54.51
N ARG A 601 3.41 7.32 53.55
CA ARG A 601 2.06 6.69 53.55
C ARG A 601 2.09 5.16 53.43
N GLY A 602 3.19 4.57 52.89
CA GLY A 602 3.34 3.12 52.75
C GLY A 602 2.37 2.47 51.76
N GLY A 603 1.78 3.26 50.83
CA GLY A 603 0.79 2.82 49.85
C GLY A 603 1.37 2.13 48.61
N LEU A 604 0.65 2.22 47.49
CA LEU A 604 1.07 1.63 46.20
C LEU A 604 2.41 2.23 45.74
N TYR A 605 2.57 3.55 45.88
CA TYR A 605 3.81 4.23 45.51
C TYR A 605 5.03 3.68 46.28
N ALA A 606 4.92 3.54 47.59
CA ALA A 606 6.02 3.04 48.42
C ALA A 606 6.45 1.63 48.00
N ARG A 607 5.48 0.75 47.69
CA ARG A 607 5.76 -0.60 47.18
C ARG A 607 6.44 -0.58 45.79
N LEU A 608 5.98 0.28 44.87
CA LEU A 608 6.60 0.45 43.56
C LEU A 608 8.02 1.01 43.67
N ALA A 609 8.21 2.00 44.57
CA ALA A 609 9.50 2.58 44.83
C ALA A 609 10.50 1.55 45.41
N GLU A 610 10.04 0.68 46.29
CA GLU A 610 10.88 -0.39 46.84
C GLU A 610 11.26 -1.46 45.81
N LEU A 611 10.33 -1.86 44.94
CA LEU A 611 10.55 -2.91 43.93
C LEU A 611 11.36 -2.43 42.74
N GLN A 612 11.08 -1.23 42.22
CA GLN A 612 11.67 -0.71 40.98
C GLN A 612 12.96 0.08 41.21
N PHE A 613 13.13 0.67 42.41
CA PHE A 613 14.18 1.66 42.67
C PHE A 613 15.27 1.18 43.64
N ARG A 614 15.11 0.01 44.31
CA ARG A 614 16.14 -0.60 45.16
C ARG A 614 17.01 -1.64 44.44
N GLY A 615 16.76 -1.91 43.17
CA GLY A 615 17.47 -2.92 42.36
C GLY A 615 18.51 -2.34 41.37
N GLY A 616 18.94 -1.08 41.56
CA GLY A 616 19.99 -0.43 40.76
C GLY A 616 21.17 0.01 41.59
#